data_6f34d65777ff42a9aa5e32351e42ac2e
#
_entry.id   6f34d65777ff42a9aa5e32351e42ac2e
#
_cell.length_a   1.000
_cell.length_b   1.000
_cell.length_c   1.000
_cell.angle_alpha   90.00
_cell.angle_beta   90.00
_cell.angle_gamma   90.00
#
_symmetry.space_group_name_H-M   'P 1'
#
loop_
_entity.id
_entity.type
_entity.pdbx_description
1 polymer ?
#
loop_
_entity_poly.entity_id
_entity_poly.type
_entity_poly.pdbx_seq_one_letter_code
_entity_poly.pdbx_strand_id
1 'polypeptide(L)'
;HIIYNIYTTQMSNNNNHQLGEAPWFHVIISTGFGTGFFPWGPGTFGGLIALLIWIGLYFVLSPLWLCVATVALVLGSLFIGVWTDNVMERYWGEDPRTVIIDEYFGTWMATLPALFVDGPAWRPILLASLGFVLFRIIDITKPLGCRWVDRNIHGGWGCMLDDALAAFYAIIVVTIVRFVI
;
A
#
# COMPACT_ATOMS: atom_id res chain seq x y z
N HIS A 1 25.14 2.27 -6.08
CA HIS A 1 25.73 3.52 -5.53
C HIS A 1 24.64 4.54 -5.12
N ILE A 2 23.61 4.77 -5.94
CA ILE A 2 22.52 5.73 -5.63
C ILE A 2 21.69 5.22 -4.44
N ILE A 3 21.27 3.96 -4.42
CA ILE A 3 20.51 3.34 -3.33
C ILE A 3 21.33 3.37 -2.03
N TYR A 4 22.62 3.07 -2.10
CA TYR A 4 23.53 3.11 -0.96
C TYR A 4 23.68 4.53 -0.38
N ASN A 5 23.76 5.57 -1.21
CA ASN A 5 23.85 6.96 -0.77
C ASN A 5 22.53 7.47 -0.17
N ILE A 6 21.38 7.08 -0.71
CA ILE A 6 20.07 7.39 -0.12
C ILE A 6 19.92 6.70 1.24
N TYR A 7 20.37 5.46 1.32
CA TYR A 7 20.40 4.64 2.55
C TYR A 7 21.24 5.32 3.64
N THR A 8 22.44 5.76 3.32
CA THR A 8 23.35 6.44 4.27
C THR A 8 22.89 7.85 4.65
N THR A 9 22.20 8.57 3.77
CA THR A 9 21.66 9.90 4.06
C THR A 9 20.47 9.84 5.02
N GLN A 10 19.63 8.81 4.90
CA GLN A 10 18.53 8.58 5.87
C GLN A 10 19.06 8.19 7.26
N MET A 11 20.12 7.37 7.32
CA MET A 11 20.76 7.01 8.58
C MET A 11 21.42 8.21 9.30
N SER A 12 21.95 9.18 8.57
CA SER A 12 22.62 10.36 9.12
C SER A 12 21.68 11.35 9.82
N ASN A 13 20.38 11.35 9.48
CA ASN A 13 19.41 12.27 10.07
C ASN A 13 18.74 11.77 11.34
N ASN A 14 18.98 10.51 11.75
CA ASN A 14 18.31 9.92 12.92
C ASN A 14 19.31 9.63 14.05
N ASN A 15 19.65 10.67 14.82
CA ASN A 15 20.66 10.60 15.90
C ASN A 15 20.29 9.77 17.14
N ASN A 16 19.18 9.00 17.16
CA ASN A 16 18.71 8.32 18.37
C ASN A 16 18.31 6.83 18.18
N HIS A 17 18.53 6.21 17.03
CA HIS A 17 18.17 4.80 16.85
C HIS A 17 19.39 3.87 16.79
N GLN A 18 19.20 2.64 17.24
CA GLN A 18 20.24 1.63 17.36
C GLN A 18 20.97 1.47 16.03
N LEU A 19 22.28 1.74 16.08
CA LEU A 19 23.21 1.68 14.95
C LEU A 19 23.46 0.24 14.51
N GLY A 20 22.54 -0.27 13.69
CA GLY A 20 22.69 -1.52 12.97
C GLY A 20 22.10 -1.38 11.57
N GLU A 21 22.64 -2.07 10.59
CA GLU A 21 22.02 -2.13 9.27
C GLU A 21 20.69 -2.89 9.38
N ALA A 22 19.59 -2.27 8.88
CA ALA A 22 18.31 -2.95 8.83
C ALA A 22 18.42 -4.24 8.00
N PRO A 23 17.80 -5.35 8.43
CA PRO A 23 17.88 -6.60 7.70
C PRO A 23 17.40 -6.43 6.26
N TRP A 24 18.24 -6.74 5.28
CA TRP A 24 18.01 -6.49 3.85
C TRP A 24 16.68 -7.07 3.36
N PHE A 25 16.23 -8.19 3.92
CA PHE A 25 14.96 -8.83 3.58
C PHE A 25 13.76 -7.92 3.92
N HIS A 26 13.77 -7.31 5.13
CA HIS A 26 12.73 -6.37 5.53
C HIS A 26 12.76 -5.09 4.68
N VAL A 27 13.96 -4.61 4.36
CA VAL A 27 14.12 -3.45 3.47
C VAL A 27 13.49 -3.70 2.10
N ILE A 28 13.76 -4.85 1.48
CA ILE A 28 13.18 -5.18 0.17
C ILE A 28 11.66 -5.24 0.23
N ILE A 29 11.12 -5.90 1.24
CA ILE A 29 9.66 -6.09 1.35
C ILE A 29 8.97 -4.76 1.70
N SER A 30 9.42 -4.06 2.75
CA SER A 30 8.81 -2.82 3.21
C SER A 30 8.84 -1.71 2.17
N THR A 31 9.92 -1.66 1.37
CA THR A 31 10.06 -0.68 0.29
C THR A 31 9.38 -1.12 -1.03
N GLY A 32 8.59 -2.20 -1.03
CA GLY A 32 7.95 -2.70 -2.23
C GLY A 32 8.96 -2.98 -3.35
N PHE A 33 9.99 -3.80 -3.05
CA PHE A 33 11.09 -4.12 -3.98
C PHE A 33 11.88 -2.89 -4.45
N GLY A 34 12.04 -1.89 -3.57
CA GLY A 34 12.81 -0.68 -3.85
C GLY A 34 12.00 0.48 -4.45
N THR A 35 10.71 0.31 -4.74
CA THR A 35 9.87 1.39 -5.27
C THR A 35 9.67 2.52 -4.25
N GLY A 36 9.77 2.24 -2.94
CA GLY A 36 9.77 3.21 -1.85
C GLY A 36 10.94 4.20 -1.88
N PHE A 37 12.00 3.93 -2.63
CA PHE A 37 13.10 4.88 -2.83
C PHE A 37 12.83 5.90 -3.95
N PHE A 38 11.64 5.88 -4.54
CA PHE A 38 11.28 6.86 -5.55
C PHE A 38 11.22 8.28 -4.94
N PRO A 39 11.90 9.29 -5.55
CA PRO A 39 12.12 10.58 -4.90
C PRO A 39 10.87 11.45 -4.77
N TRP A 40 9.84 11.22 -5.61
CA TRP A 40 8.63 12.05 -5.64
C TRP A 40 7.38 11.21 -5.36
N GLY A 41 6.93 11.24 -4.10
CA GLY A 41 5.72 10.52 -3.68
C GLY A 41 5.87 9.00 -3.77
N PRO A 42 6.77 8.40 -2.96
CA PRO A 42 7.05 6.95 -3.00
C PRO A 42 5.79 6.12 -2.78
N GLY A 43 4.91 6.49 -1.88
CA GLY A 43 3.64 5.81 -1.65
C GLY A 43 2.73 5.81 -2.89
N THR A 44 2.55 6.97 -3.54
CA THR A 44 1.74 7.04 -4.78
C THR A 44 2.37 6.20 -5.90
N PHE A 45 3.70 6.20 -6.01
CA PHE A 45 4.40 5.38 -6.98
C PHE A 45 4.26 3.89 -6.67
N GLY A 46 4.41 3.50 -5.40
CA GLY A 46 4.19 2.11 -4.95
C GLY A 46 2.76 1.64 -5.20
N GLY A 47 1.76 2.44 -4.83
CA GLY A 47 0.37 2.13 -5.12
C GLY A 47 0.06 2.02 -6.62
N LEU A 48 0.69 2.85 -7.47
CA LEU A 48 0.57 2.70 -8.93
C LEU A 48 1.15 1.37 -9.41
N ILE A 49 2.31 0.96 -8.90
CA ILE A 49 2.88 -0.35 -9.23
C ILE A 49 1.96 -1.48 -8.76
N ALA A 50 1.39 -1.38 -7.55
CA ALA A 50 0.43 -2.36 -7.05
C ALA A 50 -0.80 -2.48 -7.96
N LEU A 51 -1.35 -1.35 -8.45
CA LEU A 51 -2.44 -1.32 -9.42
C LEU A 51 -2.04 -1.99 -10.74
N LEU A 52 -0.86 -1.68 -11.27
CA LEU A 52 -0.37 -2.28 -12.52
C LEU A 52 -0.17 -3.80 -12.39
N ILE A 53 0.30 -4.28 -11.24
CA ILE A 53 0.37 -5.71 -10.93
C ILE A 53 -1.03 -6.32 -10.98
N TRP A 54 -2.02 -5.70 -10.35
CA TRP A 54 -3.40 -6.19 -10.35
C TRP A 54 -4.00 -6.22 -11.76
N ILE A 55 -3.79 -5.17 -12.58
CA ILE A 55 -4.23 -5.13 -13.98
C ILE A 55 -3.54 -6.24 -14.80
N GLY A 56 -2.26 -6.49 -14.57
CA GLY A 56 -1.55 -7.61 -15.20
C GLY A 56 -2.18 -8.95 -14.85
N LEU A 57 -2.49 -9.19 -13.56
CA LEU A 57 -3.18 -10.40 -13.10
C LEU A 57 -4.58 -10.53 -13.70
N TYR A 58 -5.30 -9.44 -13.87
CA TYR A 58 -6.62 -9.42 -14.52
C TYR A 58 -6.58 -9.97 -15.95
N PHE A 59 -5.53 -9.69 -16.72
CA PHE A 59 -5.40 -10.19 -18.08
C PHE A 59 -4.91 -11.64 -18.17
N VAL A 60 -4.28 -12.17 -17.13
CA VAL A 60 -3.66 -13.50 -17.13
C VAL A 60 -4.53 -14.53 -16.43
N LEU A 61 -5.27 -14.16 -15.39
CA LEU A 61 -6.00 -15.07 -14.54
C LEU A 61 -7.49 -15.13 -14.92
N SER A 62 -8.10 -16.31 -14.72
CA SER A 62 -9.56 -16.42 -14.77
C SER A 62 -10.19 -15.69 -13.58
N PRO A 63 -11.49 -15.30 -13.64
CA PRO A 63 -12.13 -14.51 -12.58
C PRO A 63 -11.99 -15.12 -11.17
N LEU A 64 -12.12 -16.45 -11.05
CA LEU A 64 -11.94 -17.14 -9.77
C LEU A 64 -10.51 -16.99 -9.24
N TRP A 65 -9.51 -17.24 -10.10
CA TRP A 65 -8.11 -17.13 -9.69
C TRP A 65 -7.67 -15.69 -9.43
N LEU A 66 -8.25 -14.73 -10.13
CA LEU A 66 -8.05 -13.30 -9.83
C LEU A 66 -8.60 -12.95 -8.44
N CYS A 67 -9.79 -13.43 -8.09
CA CYS A 67 -10.36 -13.23 -6.76
C CYS A 67 -9.44 -13.84 -5.69
N VAL A 68 -9.02 -15.09 -5.85
CA VAL A 68 -8.11 -15.77 -4.91
C VAL A 68 -6.79 -15.00 -4.79
N ALA A 69 -6.20 -14.60 -5.91
CA ALA A 69 -4.95 -13.83 -5.92
C ALA A 69 -5.10 -12.48 -5.23
N THR A 70 -6.18 -11.74 -5.51
CA THR A 70 -6.42 -10.42 -4.87
C THR A 70 -6.58 -10.58 -3.36
N VAL A 71 -7.36 -11.54 -2.89
CA VAL A 71 -7.51 -11.80 -1.45
C VAL A 71 -6.17 -12.21 -0.83
N ALA A 72 -5.40 -13.07 -1.50
CA ALA A 72 -4.07 -13.47 -1.03
C ALA A 72 -3.09 -12.29 -0.96
N LEU A 73 -3.12 -11.37 -1.94
CA LEU A 73 -2.32 -10.15 -1.94
C LEU A 73 -2.73 -9.23 -0.78
N VAL A 74 -4.02 -9.02 -0.55
CA VAL A 74 -4.52 -8.19 0.55
C VAL A 74 -4.12 -8.78 1.90
N LEU A 75 -4.41 -10.05 2.16
CA LEU A 75 -4.08 -10.67 3.44
C LEU A 75 -2.57 -10.83 3.63
N GLY A 76 -1.86 -11.23 2.57
CA GLY A 76 -0.41 -11.38 2.59
C GLY A 76 0.30 -10.06 2.90
N SER A 77 -0.07 -8.98 2.19
CA SER A 77 0.52 -7.65 2.45
C SER A 77 0.17 -7.11 3.83
N LEU A 78 -1.05 -7.37 4.34
CA LEU A 78 -1.43 -6.97 5.69
C LEU A 78 -0.49 -7.60 6.74
N PHE A 79 -0.37 -8.93 6.77
CA PHE A 79 0.41 -9.60 7.80
C PHE A 79 1.92 -9.41 7.63
N ILE A 80 2.40 -9.47 6.39
CA ILE A 80 3.81 -9.21 6.08
C ILE A 80 4.15 -7.76 6.37
N GLY A 81 3.26 -6.80 6.04
CA GLY A 81 3.42 -5.40 6.33
C GLY A 81 3.53 -5.14 7.82
N VAL A 82 2.55 -5.57 8.63
CA VAL A 82 2.62 -5.42 10.09
C VAL A 82 3.94 -5.96 10.67
N TRP A 83 4.35 -7.15 10.21
CA TRP A 83 5.59 -7.75 10.67
C TRP A 83 6.82 -6.92 10.27
N THR A 84 6.87 -6.49 9.03
CA THR A 84 8.02 -5.78 8.47
C THR A 84 8.13 -4.36 9.03
N ASP A 85 7.01 -3.64 9.14
CA ASP A 85 6.99 -2.28 9.67
C ASP A 85 7.42 -2.21 11.13
N ASN A 86 6.95 -3.16 11.96
CA ASN A 86 7.42 -3.27 13.34
C ASN A 86 8.95 -3.50 13.45
N VAL A 87 9.55 -4.14 12.45
CA VAL A 87 11.01 -4.29 12.40
C VAL A 87 11.65 -3.00 11.90
N MET A 88 11.13 -2.41 10.81
CA MET A 88 11.72 -1.23 10.19
C MET A 88 11.69 0.00 11.09
N GLU A 89 10.63 0.18 11.91
CA GLU A 89 10.55 1.27 12.88
C GLU A 89 11.74 1.29 13.86
N ARG A 90 12.27 0.13 14.23
CA ARG A 90 13.43 0.04 15.14
C ARG A 90 14.70 0.60 14.52
N TYR A 91 14.81 0.56 13.18
CA TYR A 91 16.01 0.98 12.45
C TYR A 91 15.84 2.36 11.81
N TRP A 92 14.65 2.68 11.31
CA TRP A 92 14.40 3.90 10.52
C TRP A 92 13.52 4.92 11.24
N GLY A 93 13.01 4.61 12.45
CA GLY A 93 12.10 5.46 13.20
C GLY A 93 10.64 5.27 12.81
N GLU A 94 9.75 5.98 13.47
CA GLU A 94 8.31 5.93 13.22
C GLU A 94 8.00 6.42 11.79
N ASP A 95 7.17 5.66 11.09
CA ASP A 95 6.60 5.97 9.77
C ASP A 95 7.65 6.48 8.74
N PRO A 96 8.65 5.69 8.38
CA PRO A 96 9.64 6.11 7.41
C PRO A 96 9.02 6.12 6.00
N ARG A 97 9.07 7.26 5.33
CA ARG A 97 8.48 7.50 3.98
C ARG A 97 8.85 6.49 2.90
N THR A 98 9.87 5.70 3.12
CA THR A 98 10.36 4.66 2.20
C THR A 98 9.70 3.30 2.43
N VAL A 99 9.07 3.11 3.58
CA VAL A 99 8.18 1.98 3.83
C VAL A 99 6.87 2.27 3.13
N ILE A 100 6.45 1.40 2.23
CA ILE A 100 5.29 1.61 1.36
C ILE A 100 4.49 0.32 1.13
N ILE A 101 4.69 -0.69 1.96
CA ILE A 101 3.94 -1.96 1.86
C ILE A 101 2.46 -1.79 2.19
N ASP A 102 2.11 -0.84 3.05
CA ASP A 102 0.80 -0.33 3.37
C ASP A 102 0.07 0.20 2.13
N GLU A 103 0.78 0.92 1.28
CA GLU A 103 0.26 1.45 0.02
C GLU A 103 -0.11 0.36 -0.98
N TYR A 104 0.67 -0.72 -1.01
CA TYR A 104 0.34 -1.91 -1.78
C TYR A 104 -0.93 -2.57 -1.24
N PHE A 105 -0.99 -2.75 0.09
CA PHE A 105 -2.14 -3.29 0.78
C PHE A 105 -3.40 -2.48 0.51
N GLY A 106 -3.37 -1.16 0.77
CA GLY A 106 -4.50 -0.26 0.58
C GLY A 106 -4.99 -0.23 -0.87
N THR A 107 -4.05 -0.19 -1.83
CA THR A 107 -4.39 -0.24 -3.26
C THR A 107 -5.07 -1.56 -3.63
N TRP A 108 -4.51 -2.73 -3.26
CA TRP A 108 -5.15 -4.01 -3.58
C TRP A 108 -6.50 -4.17 -2.87
N MET A 109 -6.65 -3.69 -1.65
CA MET A 109 -7.93 -3.66 -0.95
C MET A 109 -8.95 -2.80 -1.70
N ALA A 110 -8.57 -1.63 -2.19
CA ALA A 110 -9.44 -0.74 -2.95
C ALA A 110 -9.88 -1.30 -4.31
N THR A 111 -9.18 -2.31 -4.87
CA THR A 111 -9.59 -2.98 -6.11
C THR A 111 -10.69 -4.04 -5.92
N LEU A 112 -11.02 -4.45 -4.68
CA LEU A 112 -11.99 -5.53 -4.41
C LEU A 112 -13.34 -5.36 -5.14
N PRO A 113 -13.96 -4.17 -5.22
CA PRO A 113 -15.22 -4.01 -5.93
C PRO A 113 -15.14 -4.31 -7.43
N ALA A 114 -13.96 -4.15 -8.04
CA ALA A 114 -13.75 -4.42 -9.46
C ALA A 114 -13.79 -5.91 -9.81
N LEU A 115 -13.61 -6.81 -8.83
CA LEU A 115 -13.71 -8.27 -9.02
C LEU A 115 -15.12 -8.74 -9.38
N PHE A 116 -16.15 -7.96 -9.05
CA PHE A 116 -17.55 -8.34 -9.18
C PHE A 116 -18.25 -7.61 -10.33
N VAL A 117 -17.51 -7.23 -11.36
CA VAL A 117 -18.02 -6.47 -12.50
C VAL A 117 -17.89 -7.29 -13.76
N ASP A 118 -19.03 -7.55 -14.37
CA ASP A 118 -19.13 -8.22 -15.66
C ASP A 118 -19.10 -7.22 -16.82
N GLY A 119 -18.68 -7.67 -17.98
CA GLY A 119 -18.72 -6.90 -19.21
C GLY A 119 -17.35 -6.63 -19.82
N PRO A 120 -17.19 -5.57 -20.60
CA PRO A 120 -15.94 -5.28 -21.29
C PRO A 120 -14.83 -4.91 -20.29
N ALA A 121 -13.58 -5.29 -20.62
CA ALA A 121 -12.40 -5.18 -19.74
C ALA A 121 -12.14 -3.76 -19.21
N TRP A 122 -12.58 -2.72 -19.89
CA TRP A 122 -12.41 -1.34 -19.43
C TRP A 122 -13.14 -1.04 -18.12
N ARG A 123 -14.28 -1.72 -17.85
CA ARG A 123 -15.08 -1.49 -16.62
C ARG A 123 -14.32 -1.87 -15.34
N PRO A 124 -13.85 -3.12 -15.15
CA PRO A 124 -13.09 -3.47 -13.95
C PRO A 124 -11.78 -2.70 -13.84
N ILE A 125 -11.10 -2.41 -14.96
CA ILE A 125 -9.87 -1.59 -14.95
C ILE A 125 -10.17 -0.15 -14.51
N LEU A 126 -11.24 0.46 -15.00
CA LEU A 126 -11.66 1.81 -14.59
C LEU A 126 -11.98 1.83 -13.08
N LEU A 127 -12.74 0.84 -12.58
CA LEU A 127 -13.11 0.78 -11.16
C LEU A 127 -11.90 0.53 -10.25
N ALA A 128 -10.96 -0.34 -10.65
CA ALA A 128 -9.72 -0.55 -9.93
C ALA A 128 -8.88 0.74 -9.88
N SER A 129 -8.77 1.45 -11.02
CA SER A 129 -8.06 2.72 -11.12
C SER A 129 -8.72 3.81 -10.27
N LEU A 130 -10.05 3.88 -10.27
CA LEU A 130 -10.82 4.78 -9.42
C LEU A 130 -10.60 4.46 -7.94
N GLY A 131 -10.60 3.17 -7.58
CA GLY A 131 -10.30 2.70 -6.23
C GLY A 131 -8.94 3.17 -5.74
N PHE A 132 -7.91 3.00 -6.55
CA PHE A 132 -6.56 3.51 -6.26
C PHE A 132 -6.55 5.03 -6.04
N VAL A 133 -7.15 5.81 -6.96
CA VAL A 133 -7.15 7.27 -6.85
C VAL A 133 -7.88 7.74 -5.59
N LEU A 134 -9.05 7.15 -5.31
CA LEU A 134 -9.81 7.47 -4.11
C LEU A 134 -9.07 7.08 -2.83
N PHE A 135 -8.49 5.88 -2.79
CA PHE A 135 -7.65 5.45 -1.68
C PHE A 135 -6.54 6.48 -1.42
N ARG A 136 -5.77 6.87 -2.44
CA ARG A 136 -4.68 7.87 -2.27
C ARG A 136 -5.18 9.24 -1.79
N ILE A 137 -6.31 9.73 -2.30
CA ILE A 137 -6.89 10.99 -1.85
C ILE A 137 -7.30 10.89 -0.37
N ILE A 138 -7.95 9.81 0.02
CA ILE A 138 -8.44 9.62 1.38
C ILE A 138 -7.28 9.42 2.36
N ASP A 139 -6.28 8.64 1.98
CA ASP A 139 -5.08 8.42 2.78
C ASP A 139 -4.31 9.73 3.02
N ILE A 140 -4.06 10.52 1.99
CA ILE A 140 -3.35 11.80 2.11
C ILE A 140 -4.15 12.83 2.93
N THR A 141 -5.48 12.87 2.76
CA THR A 141 -6.34 13.86 3.45
C THR A 141 -6.73 13.44 4.85
N LYS A 142 -6.67 12.14 5.15
CA LYS A 142 -6.99 11.51 6.43
C LYS A 142 -8.31 12.02 7.04
N PRO A 143 -9.46 11.90 6.32
CA PRO A 143 -10.76 12.30 6.85
C PRO A 143 -11.31 11.28 7.85
N LEU A 144 -12.41 11.64 8.53
CA LEU A 144 -13.36 10.72 9.19
C LEU A 144 -12.72 9.58 10.03
N GLY A 145 -11.82 9.91 10.92
CA GLY A 145 -11.24 8.93 11.84
C GLY A 145 -9.87 8.37 11.41
N CYS A 146 -9.47 8.48 10.14
CA CYS A 146 -8.12 8.09 9.72
C CYS A 146 -7.05 8.80 10.58
N ARG A 147 -7.19 10.11 10.83
CA ARG A 147 -6.29 10.85 11.74
C ARG A 147 -6.30 10.34 13.17
N TRP A 148 -7.39 9.75 13.63
CA TRP A 148 -7.44 9.18 14.97
C TRP A 148 -6.65 7.88 15.04
N VAL A 149 -6.80 7.01 14.03
CA VAL A 149 -6.01 5.77 13.90
C VAL A 149 -4.52 6.09 13.84
N ASP A 150 -4.13 6.95 12.91
CA ASP A 150 -2.76 7.42 12.71
C ASP A 150 -2.10 7.97 13.99
N ARG A 151 -2.86 8.68 14.84
CA ARG A 151 -2.34 9.29 16.06
C ARG A 151 -2.36 8.39 17.30
N ASN A 152 -3.22 7.37 17.33
CA ASN A 152 -3.46 6.60 18.55
C ASN A 152 -2.98 5.15 18.43
N ILE A 153 -2.80 4.63 17.23
CA ILE A 153 -2.32 3.27 17.01
C ILE A 153 -0.95 3.39 16.34
N HIS A 154 0.08 2.90 17.02
CA HIS A 154 1.47 2.96 16.55
C HIS A 154 1.95 1.58 16.10
N GLY A 155 3.12 1.54 15.46
CA GLY A 155 3.69 0.31 14.95
C GLY A 155 3.05 -0.15 13.67
N GLY A 156 3.44 -1.30 13.17
CA GLY A 156 2.96 -1.86 11.92
C GLY A 156 1.44 -2.04 11.85
N TRP A 157 0.74 -2.23 12.97
CA TRP A 157 -0.72 -2.23 13.00
C TRP A 157 -1.31 -0.85 12.76
N GLY A 158 -0.69 0.21 13.28
CA GLY A 158 -1.16 1.59 13.08
C GLY A 158 -1.12 1.98 11.61
N CYS A 159 0.03 1.75 10.97
CA CYS A 159 0.25 1.99 9.56
C CYS A 159 -0.78 1.24 8.68
N MET A 160 -0.89 -0.09 8.87
CA MET A 160 -1.83 -0.90 8.09
C MET A 160 -3.30 -0.57 8.33
N LEU A 161 -3.71 -0.20 9.56
CA LEU A 161 -5.10 0.12 9.87
C LEU A 161 -5.53 1.49 9.33
N ASP A 162 -4.63 2.46 9.27
CA ASP A 162 -4.89 3.75 8.65
C ASP A 162 -5.24 3.57 7.16
N ASP A 163 -4.42 2.81 6.45
CA ASP A 163 -4.63 2.48 5.04
C ASP A 163 -5.84 1.57 4.82
N ALA A 164 -6.10 0.62 5.73
CA ALA A 164 -7.32 -0.18 5.69
C ALA A 164 -8.56 0.68 5.76
N LEU A 165 -8.58 1.69 6.62
CA LEU A 165 -9.70 2.60 6.76
C LEU A 165 -9.87 3.49 5.53
N ALA A 166 -8.77 4.02 4.98
CA ALA A 166 -8.77 4.79 3.75
C ALA A 166 -9.29 3.96 2.56
N ALA A 167 -8.81 2.73 2.42
CA ALA A 167 -9.28 1.80 1.39
C ALA A 167 -10.74 1.39 1.58
N PHE A 168 -11.21 1.24 2.82
CA PHE A 168 -12.61 0.93 3.12
C PHE A 168 -13.55 2.05 2.61
N TYR A 169 -13.21 3.31 2.81
CA TYR A 169 -13.97 4.42 2.24
C TYR A 169 -13.94 4.43 0.72
N ALA A 170 -12.79 4.15 0.12
CA ALA A 170 -12.68 4.01 -1.33
C ALA A 170 -13.59 2.89 -1.86
N ILE A 171 -13.62 1.73 -1.20
CA ILE A 171 -14.51 0.60 -1.53
C ILE A 171 -15.98 1.02 -1.55
N ILE A 172 -16.43 1.77 -0.54
CA ILE A 172 -17.83 2.24 -0.50
C ILE A 172 -18.17 3.06 -1.74
N VAL A 173 -17.32 4.04 -2.07
CA VAL A 173 -17.56 4.92 -3.23
C VAL A 173 -17.51 4.13 -4.53
N VAL A 174 -16.49 3.29 -4.73
CA VAL A 174 -16.34 2.45 -5.94
C VAL A 174 -17.52 1.47 -6.07
N THR A 175 -17.99 0.91 -4.97
CA THR A 175 -19.17 0.02 -4.99
C THR A 175 -20.43 0.75 -5.44
N ILE A 176 -20.64 1.99 -5.04
CA ILE A 176 -21.76 2.81 -5.52
C ILE A 176 -21.61 3.09 -7.02
N VAL A 177 -20.44 3.53 -7.44
CA VAL A 177 -20.15 3.84 -8.86
C VAL A 177 -20.34 2.60 -9.75
N ARG A 178 -20.00 1.42 -9.27
CA ARG A 178 -20.18 0.14 -9.99
C ARG A 178 -21.61 -0.08 -10.46
N PHE A 179 -22.62 0.36 -9.71
CA PHE A 179 -24.05 0.22 -10.08
C PHE A 179 -24.52 1.24 -11.11
N VAL A 180 -23.71 2.27 -11.40
CA VAL A 180 -24.05 3.33 -12.36
C VAL A 180 -23.40 3.08 -13.72
N ILE A 181 -22.28 2.37 -13.74
CA ILE A 181 -21.50 2.05 -14.94
C ILE A 181 -21.88 0.65 -15.45
#